data_8412f5425f0e3dd56208e4374691ef42
#
_entry.id   8412f5425f0e3dd56208e4374691ef42
#
_cell.length_a   1.000
_cell.length_b   1.000
_cell.length_c   1.000
_cell.angle_alpha   90.00
_cell.angle_beta   90.00
_cell.angle_gamma   90.00
#
_symmetry.space_group_name_H-M   'P 1'
#
loop_
_entity.id
_entity.type
_entity.pdbx_description
1 polymer ?
#
loop_
_entity_poly.entity_id
_entity_poly.type
_entity_poly.pdbx_seq_one_letter_code
_entity_poly.pdbx_strand_id
1 'polypeptide(L)'
;MIVKRYVKKSTIYIIAAVMALLTAGALYLGVVHRFTYGAKYKNYTTWSAQVLSLKEYKHEDSNDNVYYHYSAFLTYNVNGTVYTPVTDEVFTEEDVPMEGEKIPIFYNNSDPDDYVLVKYDWLTKSYIPLSDKGDVWLFTAFLLLGFVLLLIPMNLENDQVQGVMIGSGLLLFGLDGIVMGTIMHKFQMFFLAIFGIFGGIILFRYLFIPKEKRQRADAVSASLRLFKVVDIYVNPQSGVKTVVFSMPENNGATYELFSFDDIYNQYN
;
A
#
# COMPACT_ATOMS: atom_id res chain seq x y z
N MET A 1 -26.13 -12.63 21.79
CA MET A 1 -26.82 -11.37 21.40
C MET A 1 -25.77 -10.44 20.80
N ILE A 2 -25.69 -10.37 19.45
CA ILE A 2 -24.72 -9.49 18.77
C ILE A 2 -25.38 -8.12 18.68
N VAL A 3 -24.93 -7.18 19.51
CA VAL A 3 -25.35 -5.78 19.42
C VAL A 3 -24.69 -5.19 18.18
N LYS A 4 -25.42 -5.08 17.05
CA LYS A 4 -25.00 -4.29 15.90
C LYS A 4 -24.97 -2.81 16.33
N ARG A 5 -23.81 -2.30 16.76
CA ARG A 5 -23.60 -0.87 16.91
C ARG A 5 -23.53 -0.24 15.52
N TYR A 6 -24.62 0.37 15.09
CA TYR A 6 -24.63 1.20 13.88
C TYR A 6 -23.84 2.48 14.16
N VAL A 7 -22.70 2.63 13.53
CA VAL A 7 -21.98 3.91 13.52
C VAL A 7 -22.85 4.92 12.76
N LYS A 8 -23.13 6.08 13.34
CA LYS A 8 -23.95 7.11 12.68
C LYS A 8 -23.27 7.54 11.39
N LYS A 9 -24.04 7.70 10.29
CA LYS A 9 -23.53 8.16 8.98
C LYS A 9 -22.67 9.44 9.11
N SER A 10 -23.09 10.39 9.97
CA SER A 10 -22.34 11.62 10.25
C SER A 10 -20.94 11.36 10.81
N THR A 11 -20.77 10.36 11.67
CA THR A 11 -19.45 10.02 12.25
C THR A 11 -18.48 9.52 11.18
N ILE A 12 -18.96 8.71 10.22
CA ILE A 12 -18.12 8.22 9.12
C ILE A 12 -17.66 9.37 8.22
N TYR A 13 -18.56 10.32 7.90
CA TYR A 13 -18.18 11.48 7.10
C TYR A 13 -17.20 12.41 7.81
N ILE A 14 -17.33 12.58 9.14
CA ILE A 14 -16.36 13.35 9.91
C ILE A 14 -14.99 12.67 9.88
N ILE A 15 -14.92 11.36 10.11
CA ILE A 15 -13.67 10.61 10.03
C ILE A 15 -13.05 10.73 8.63
N ALA A 16 -13.85 10.53 7.57
CA ALA A 16 -13.38 10.65 6.20
C ALA A 16 -12.85 12.05 5.88
N ALA A 17 -13.50 13.11 6.37
CA ALA A 17 -13.04 14.49 6.21
C ALA A 17 -11.71 14.75 6.93
N VAL A 18 -11.56 14.28 8.17
CA VAL A 18 -10.30 14.38 8.91
C VAL A 18 -9.18 13.63 8.18
N MET A 19 -9.45 12.40 7.73
CA MET A 19 -8.48 11.62 6.96
C MET A 19 -8.09 12.29 5.64
N ALA A 20 -9.04 12.92 4.94
CA ALA A 20 -8.77 13.68 3.71
C ALA A 20 -7.87 14.90 3.97
N LEU A 21 -8.07 15.61 5.09
CA LEU A 21 -7.20 16.72 5.48
C LEU A 21 -5.78 16.23 5.83
N LEU A 22 -5.65 15.11 6.55
CA LEU A 22 -4.35 14.50 6.83
C LEU A 22 -3.65 14.04 5.54
N THR A 23 -4.41 13.47 4.59
CA THR A 23 -3.89 13.10 3.26
C THR A 23 -3.34 14.32 2.53
N ALA A 24 -4.08 15.44 2.51
CA ALA A 24 -3.64 16.68 1.88
C ALA A 24 -2.35 17.23 2.53
N GLY A 25 -2.25 17.19 3.86
CA GLY A 25 -1.06 17.56 4.61
C GLY A 25 0.14 16.68 4.28
N ALA A 26 -0.05 15.36 4.25
CA ALA A 26 1.00 14.41 3.91
C ALA A 26 1.47 14.56 2.45
N LEU A 27 0.56 14.79 1.50
CA LEU A 27 0.90 15.11 0.10
C LEU A 27 1.70 16.40 0.00
N TYR A 28 1.32 17.44 0.75
CA TYR A 28 2.07 18.69 0.80
C TYR A 28 3.51 18.45 1.26
N LEU A 29 3.70 17.73 2.36
CA LEU A 29 5.03 17.41 2.89
C LEU A 29 5.84 16.50 1.94
N GLY A 30 5.18 15.51 1.33
CA GLY A 30 5.85 14.56 0.43
C GLY A 30 6.22 15.14 -0.94
N VAL A 31 5.47 16.10 -1.46
CA VAL A 31 5.65 16.65 -2.81
C VAL A 31 6.16 18.07 -2.76
N VAL A 32 5.38 19.00 -2.18
CA VAL A 32 5.69 20.44 -2.28
C VAL A 32 7.02 20.76 -1.60
N HIS A 33 7.30 20.16 -0.45
CA HIS A 33 8.54 20.38 0.28
C HIS A 33 9.78 20.01 -0.56
N ARG A 34 9.71 18.95 -1.37
CA ARG A 34 10.79 18.54 -2.28
C ARG A 34 11.12 19.60 -3.34
N PHE A 35 10.11 20.21 -3.91
CA PHE A 35 10.32 21.26 -4.92
C PHE A 35 10.91 22.56 -4.33
N THR A 36 10.85 22.75 -3.01
CA THR A 36 11.45 23.92 -2.34
C THR A 36 12.93 23.76 -2.03
N TYR A 37 13.49 22.56 -2.11
CA TYR A 37 14.93 22.34 -1.87
C TYR A 37 15.82 23.14 -2.83
N GLY A 38 15.41 23.31 -4.08
CA GLY A 38 16.16 24.14 -5.04
C GLY A 38 16.41 25.57 -4.56
N ALA A 39 15.47 26.15 -3.82
CA ALA A 39 15.64 27.47 -3.24
C ALA A 39 16.57 27.45 -2.02
N LYS A 40 16.44 26.44 -1.15
CA LYS A 40 17.25 26.27 0.07
C LYS A 40 18.73 26.05 -0.26
N TYR A 41 19.01 25.22 -1.26
CA TYR A 41 20.38 24.86 -1.66
C TYR A 41 20.86 25.58 -2.92
N LYS A 42 20.38 26.80 -3.17
CA LYS A 42 20.73 27.58 -4.36
C LYS A 42 22.25 27.84 -4.49
N ASN A 43 22.95 27.99 -3.36
CA ASN A 43 24.39 28.24 -3.33
C ASN A 43 25.23 26.96 -3.20
N TYR A 44 24.59 25.79 -3.29
CA TYR A 44 25.26 24.49 -3.19
C TYR A 44 25.54 23.92 -4.56
N THR A 45 26.65 23.23 -4.68
CA THR A 45 27.01 22.46 -5.89
C THR A 45 26.99 20.97 -5.60
N THR A 46 26.43 20.20 -6.56
CA THR A 46 26.46 18.74 -6.50
C THR A 46 27.90 18.26 -6.77
N TRP A 47 28.40 17.42 -5.91
CA TRP A 47 29.73 16.85 -6.00
C TRP A 47 29.73 15.36 -5.62
N SER A 48 30.90 14.74 -5.73
CA SER A 48 31.10 13.34 -5.35
C SER A 48 32.20 13.27 -4.28
N ALA A 49 31.85 12.77 -3.10
CA ALA A 49 32.81 12.47 -2.06
C ALA A 49 33.13 10.98 -2.06
N GLN A 50 34.40 10.62 -1.78
CA GLN A 50 34.82 9.24 -1.61
C GLN A 50 34.80 8.87 -0.15
N VAL A 51 34.27 7.69 0.18
CA VAL A 51 34.31 7.10 1.51
C VAL A 51 35.71 6.60 1.80
N LEU A 52 36.36 7.12 2.83
CA LEU A 52 37.70 6.67 3.25
C LEU A 52 37.64 5.49 4.21
N SER A 53 36.75 5.60 5.18
CA SER A 53 36.54 4.55 6.20
C SER A 53 35.17 4.76 6.84
N LEU A 54 34.74 3.73 7.56
CA LEU A 54 33.47 3.74 8.31
C LEU A 54 33.76 3.61 9.81
N LYS A 55 32.91 4.22 10.62
CA LYS A 55 32.87 4.03 12.05
C LYS A 55 31.53 3.48 12.46
N GLU A 56 31.55 2.30 13.08
CA GLU A 56 30.38 1.62 13.58
C GLU A 56 30.02 2.09 15.00
N TYR A 57 28.72 2.26 15.23
CA TYR A 57 28.15 2.55 16.54
C TYR A 57 27.08 1.51 16.85
N LYS A 58 27.27 0.85 18.00
CA LYS A 58 26.31 -0.11 18.51
C LYS A 58 25.29 0.61 19.40
N HIS A 59 24.02 0.41 19.11
CA HIS A 59 22.92 0.90 19.92
C HIS A 59 22.07 -0.26 20.44
N GLU A 60 21.42 -0.06 21.58
CA GLU A 60 20.58 -1.04 22.23
C GLU A 60 19.26 -0.37 22.61
N ASP A 61 18.13 -0.96 22.19
CA ASP A 61 16.82 -0.42 22.53
C ASP A 61 16.34 -0.90 23.91
N SER A 62 15.19 -0.41 24.36
CA SER A 62 14.57 -0.79 25.65
C SER A 62 14.14 -2.26 25.73
N ASN A 63 14.20 -3.01 24.65
CA ASN A 63 13.85 -4.43 24.56
C ASN A 63 15.07 -5.31 24.32
N ASP A 64 16.28 -4.80 24.61
CA ASP A 64 17.57 -5.47 24.42
C ASP A 64 17.88 -5.83 22.94
N ASN A 65 17.20 -5.21 21.96
CA ASN A 65 17.55 -5.39 20.56
C ASN A 65 18.76 -4.53 20.22
N VAL A 66 19.74 -5.15 19.60
CA VAL A 66 20.98 -4.50 19.15
C VAL A 66 20.82 -4.10 17.69
N TYR A 67 21.18 -2.85 17.37
CA TYR A 67 21.24 -2.35 16.01
C TYR A 67 22.48 -1.48 15.83
N TYR A 68 22.95 -1.38 14.59
CA TYR A 68 24.18 -0.66 14.28
C TYR A 68 23.89 0.52 13.37
N HIS A 69 24.53 1.66 13.69
CA HIS A 69 24.60 2.81 12.83
C HIS A 69 26.05 3.11 12.45
N TYR A 70 26.21 3.80 11.33
CA TYR A 70 27.55 4.08 10.79
C TYR A 70 27.69 5.54 10.45
N SER A 71 28.89 6.09 10.76
CA SER A 71 29.39 7.35 10.23
C SER A 71 30.45 7.07 9.18
N ALA A 72 30.47 7.85 8.11
CA ALA A 72 31.48 7.73 7.08
C ALA A 72 32.48 8.89 7.17
N PHE A 73 33.76 8.57 7.10
CA PHE A 73 34.83 9.53 6.84
C PHE A 73 34.89 9.74 5.33
N LEU A 74 34.66 10.97 4.91
CA LEU A 74 34.58 11.32 3.50
C LEU A 74 35.83 12.09 3.06
N THR A 75 36.14 12.07 1.77
CA THR A 75 37.09 12.99 1.17
C THR A 75 36.58 13.52 -0.16
N TYR A 76 36.77 14.79 -0.41
CA TYR A 76 36.53 15.43 -1.70
C TYR A 76 37.42 16.65 -1.89
N ASN A 77 37.63 17.02 -3.15
CA ASN A 77 38.50 18.12 -3.52
C ASN A 77 37.69 19.22 -4.20
N VAL A 78 37.80 20.42 -3.68
CA VAL A 78 37.21 21.65 -4.28
C VAL A 78 38.33 22.63 -4.55
N ASN A 79 38.53 22.99 -5.81
CA ASN A 79 39.52 23.94 -6.26
C ASN A 79 40.95 23.67 -5.75
N GLY A 80 41.34 22.41 -5.62
CA GLY A 80 42.66 21.98 -5.16
C GLY A 80 42.79 21.84 -3.63
N THR A 81 41.80 22.23 -2.86
CA THR A 81 41.73 21.98 -1.41
C THR A 81 41.00 20.71 -1.11
N VAL A 82 41.61 19.84 -0.31
CA VAL A 82 41.05 18.57 0.13
C VAL A 82 40.31 18.74 1.44
N TYR A 83 39.05 18.33 1.45
CA TYR A 83 38.18 18.33 2.63
C TYR A 83 37.99 16.88 3.09
N THR A 84 37.98 16.65 4.42
CA THR A 84 37.86 15.32 5.03
C THR A 84 36.82 15.31 6.16
N PRO A 85 35.57 15.61 5.86
CA PRO A 85 34.54 15.62 6.90
C PRO A 85 34.15 14.21 7.36
N VAL A 86 33.48 14.16 8.53
CA VAL A 86 32.85 12.94 9.06
C VAL A 86 31.34 13.17 9.09
N THR A 87 30.58 12.19 8.59
CA THR A 87 29.11 12.28 8.67
C THR A 87 28.65 12.01 10.11
N ASP A 88 27.43 12.45 10.40
CA ASP A 88 26.70 11.94 11.56
C ASP A 88 26.41 10.43 11.40
N GLU A 89 25.83 9.78 12.41
CA GLU A 89 25.41 8.38 12.38
C GLU A 89 24.15 8.18 11.51
N VAL A 90 24.31 8.37 10.19
CA VAL A 90 23.16 8.45 9.25
C VAL A 90 22.92 7.18 8.47
N PHE A 91 23.88 6.26 8.45
CA PHE A 91 23.77 4.99 7.72
C PHE A 91 23.38 3.86 8.64
N THR A 92 22.57 2.93 8.13
CA THR A 92 22.22 1.66 8.78
C THR A 92 22.94 0.50 8.09
N GLU A 93 22.83 -0.72 8.62
CA GLU A 93 23.42 -1.91 7.97
C GLU A 93 22.93 -2.13 6.54
N GLU A 94 21.70 -1.65 6.23
CA GLU A 94 21.07 -1.84 4.92
C GLU A 94 21.58 -0.85 3.85
N ASP A 95 22.05 0.32 4.25
CA ASP A 95 22.40 1.43 3.37
C ASP A 95 23.81 1.99 3.58
N VAL A 96 24.64 1.32 4.39
CA VAL A 96 26.01 1.72 4.64
C VAL A 96 26.85 1.61 3.35
N PRO A 97 27.53 2.69 2.93
CA PRO A 97 28.37 2.65 1.74
C PRO A 97 29.64 1.84 1.97
N MET A 98 30.26 1.38 0.90
CA MET A 98 31.53 0.67 0.99
C MET A 98 32.72 1.66 1.06
N GLU A 99 33.81 1.24 1.70
CA GLU A 99 35.06 1.99 1.62
C GLU A 99 35.54 2.12 0.17
N GLY A 100 35.95 3.30 -0.23
CA GLY A 100 36.29 3.63 -1.62
C GLY A 100 35.12 4.00 -2.51
N GLU A 101 33.87 3.80 -2.05
CA GLU A 101 32.68 4.17 -2.80
C GLU A 101 32.56 5.70 -2.93
N LYS A 102 31.98 6.13 -4.06
CA LYS A 102 31.67 7.53 -4.32
C LYS A 102 30.21 7.80 -4.04
N ILE A 103 29.95 8.67 -3.06
CA ILE A 103 28.61 9.10 -2.69
C ILE A 103 28.33 10.55 -3.09
N PRO A 104 27.14 10.88 -3.54
CA PRO A 104 26.82 12.25 -3.91
C PRO A 104 26.62 13.13 -2.68
N ILE A 105 27.12 14.36 -2.78
CA ILE A 105 26.97 15.41 -1.76
C ILE A 105 26.55 16.74 -2.40
N PHE A 106 25.94 17.60 -1.63
CA PHE A 106 25.92 19.04 -1.90
C PHE A 106 26.94 19.72 -1.01
N TYR A 107 27.80 20.57 -1.54
CA TYR A 107 28.63 21.44 -0.74
C TYR A 107 28.29 22.94 -1.01
N ASN A 108 28.39 23.77 0.02
CA ASN A 108 28.18 25.19 -0.08
C ASN A 108 29.37 25.85 -0.79
N ASN A 109 29.10 26.58 -1.88
CA ASN A 109 30.16 27.24 -2.66
C ASN A 109 30.95 28.28 -1.87
N SER A 110 30.35 28.87 -0.83
CA SER A 110 30.99 29.88 0.02
C SER A 110 31.76 29.26 1.20
N ASP A 111 31.40 28.04 1.60
CA ASP A 111 32.03 27.31 2.67
C ASP A 111 31.97 25.80 2.36
N PRO A 112 32.94 25.22 1.68
CA PRO A 112 32.92 23.84 1.28
C PRO A 112 32.93 22.85 2.44
N ASP A 113 33.22 23.21 3.67
CA ASP A 113 33.04 22.38 4.86
C ASP A 113 31.56 22.18 5.23
N ASP A 114 30.70 23.11 4.82
CA ASP A 114 29.24 22.99 4.94
C ASP A 114 28.72 22.13 3.78
N TYR A 115 28.45 20.86 4.08
CA TYR A 115 28.00 19.89 3.12
C TYR A 115 26.76 19.13 3.61
N VAL A 116 26.04 18.52 2.67
CA VAL A 116 24.86 17.71 2.93
C VAL A 116 24.95 16.44 2.09
N LEU A 117 24.77 15.29 2.71
CA LEU A 117 24.56 14.03 1.99
C LEU A 117 23.26 14.10 1.19
N VAL A 118 23.32 13.62 -0.05
CA VAL A 118 22.15 13.64 -0.94
C VAL A 118 21.88 12.27 -1.54
N LYS A 119 20.62 12.07 -1.92
CA LYS A 119 20.17 10.90 -2.69
C LYS A 119 19.48 11.37 -3.96
N TYR A 120 19.50 10.54 -5.00
CA TYR A 120 18.72 10.81 -6.20
C TYR A 120 17.24 10.60 -5.95
N ASP A 121 16.43 11.61 -6.24
CA ASP A 121 14.98 11.55 -6.14
C ASP A 121 14.36 11.31 -7.53
N TRP A 122 13.65 10.21 -7.65
CA TRP A 122 13.00 9.80 -8.89
C TRP A 122 11.84 10.72 -9.32
N LEU A 123 11.18 11.37 -8.35
CA LEU A 123 10.02 12.23 -8.58
C LEU A 123 10.45 13.58 -9.18
N THR A 124 11.43 14.22 -8.58
CA THR A 124 11.96 15.53 -9.05
C THR A 124 13.08 15.37 -10.08
N LYS A 125 13.55 14.13 -10.31
CA LYS A 125 14.70 13.81 -11.18
C LYS A 125 15.95 14.63 -10.83
N SER A 126 16.15 14.87 -9.56
CA SER A 126 17.26 15.69 -9.01
C SER A 126 17.78 15.07 -7.72
N TYR A 127 18.90 15.59 -7.24
CA TYR A 127 19.39 15.22 -5.92
C TYR A 127 18.66 16.00 -4.84
N ILE A 128 18.32 15.30 -3.75
CA ILE A 128 17.70 15.87 -2.55
C ILE A 128 18.49 15.44 -1.32
N PRO A 129 18.44 16.16 -0.19
CA PRO A 129 19.09 15.73 1.04
C PRO A 129 18.70 14.30 1.46
N LEU A 130 19.70 13.54 1.94
CA LEU A 130 19.47 12.18 2.44
C LEU A 130 18.48 12.17 3.62
N SER A 131 18.49 13.22 4.44
CA SER A 131 17.56 13.42 5.55
C SER A 131 16.11 13.67 5.14
N ASP A 132 15.82 13.80 3.81
CA ASP A 132 14.45 13.98 3.34
C ASP A 132 13.61 12.73 3.55
N LYS A 133 12.49 12.90 4.24
CA LYS A 133 11.50 11.86 4.51
C LYS A 133 10.27 11.96 3.61
N GLY A 134 10.39 12.63 2.46
CA GLY A 134 9.28 12.84 1.53
C GLY A 134 8.66 11.54 1.03
N ASP A 135 9.46 10.45 0.88
CA ASP A 135 8.95 9.13 0.50
C ASP A 135 7.99 8.58 1.56
N VAL A 136 8.33 8.75 2.85
CA VAL A 136 7.47 8.33 3.97
C VAL A 136 6.16 9.11 3.98
N TRP A 137 6.21 10.41 3.70
CA TRP A 137 5.01 11.25 3.61
C TRP A 137 4.12 10.90 2.43
N LEU A 138 4.71 10.58 1.27
CA LEU A 138 3.95 10.10 0.11
C LEU A 138 3.27 8.77 0.41
N PHE A 139 3.99 7.81 0.99
CA PHE A 139 3.41 6.54 1.45
C PHE A 139 2.23 6.79 2.39
N THR A 140 2.43 7.61 3.42
CA THR A 140 1.37 7.95 4.37
C THR A 140 0.16 8.56 3.67
N ALA A 141 0.37 9.44 2.69
CA ALA A 141 -0.70 10.08 1.93
C ALA A 141 -1.52 9.06 1.12
N PHE A 142 -0.87 8.15 0.40
CA PHE A 142 -1.57 7.14 -0.40
C PHE A 142 -2.29 6.13 0.48
N LEU A 143 -1.71 5.74 1.61
CA LEU A 143 -2.33 4.87 2.59
C LEU A 143 -3.60 5.52 3.17
N LEU A 144 -3.52 6.79 3.59
CA LEU A 144 -4.66 7.54 4.09
C LEU A 144 -5.76 7.71 3.01
N LEU A 145 -5.36 8.00 1.77
CA LEU A 145 -6.31 8.09 0.65
C LEU A 145 -7.04 6.77 0.41
N GLY A 146 -6.31 5.65 0.46
CA GLY A 146 -6.89 4.32 0.39
C GLY A 146 -7.96 4.09 1.47
N PHE A 147 -7.68 4.49 2.72
CA PHE A 147 -8.67 4.42 3.80
C PHE A 147 -9.89 5.31 3.54
N VAL A 148 -9.71 6.53 3.04
CA VAL A 148 -10.84 7.42 2.68
C VAL A 148 -11.73 6.74 1.64
N LEU A 149 -11.14 6.12 0.61
CA LEU A 149 -11.87 5.41 -0.43
C LEU A 149 -12.57 4.13 0.07
N LEU A 150 -12.13 3.55 1.20
CA LEU A 150 -12.81 2.43 1.84
C LEU A 150 -13.93 2.87 2.79
N LEU A 151 -13.80 4.02 3.45
CA LEU A 151 -14.77 4.51 4.43
C LEU A 151 -16.02 5.13 3.81
N ILE A 152 -15.84 5.97 2.77
CA ILE A 152 -16.96 6.68 2.12
C ILE A 152 -18.01 5.71 1.55
N PRO A 153 -17.63 4.62 0.85
CA PRO A 153 -18.59 3.68 0.26
C PRO A 153 -19.56 3.04 1.25
N MET A 154 -19.17 2.92 2.52
CA MET A 154 -20.01 2.28 3.54
C MET A 154 -21.40 2.92 3.72
N ASN A 155 -21.58 4.15 3.20
CA ASN A 155 -22.84 4.90 3.28
C ASN A 155 -23.47 5.19 1.91
N LEU A 156 -22.85 4.75 0.81
CA LEU A 156 -23.40 4.97 -0.54
C LEU A 156 -24.45 3.93 -0.86
N GLU A 157 -25.55 4.38 -1.44
CA GLU A 157 -26.62 3.49 -1.93
C GLU A 157 -26.33 2.94 -3.33
N ASN A 158 -25.44 3.60 -4.07
CA ASN A 158 -25.06 3.17 -5.41
C ASN A 158 -24.00 2.07 -5.37
N ASP A 159 -24.42 0.84 -5.59
CA ASP A 159 -23.62 -0.37 -5.58
C ASP A 159 -22.40 -0.30 -6.53
N GLN A 160 -22.55 0.31 -7.71
CA GLN A 160 -21.46 0.43 -8.67
C GLN A 160 -20.39 1.41 -8.17
N VAL A 161 -20.80 2.59 -7.69
CA VAL A 161 -19.86 3.58 -7.13
C VAL A 161 -19.18 3.01 -5.90
N GLN A 162 -19.92 2.34 -5.03
CA GLN A 162 -19.38 1.65 -3.85
C GLN A 162 -18.28 0.65 -4.24
N GLY A 163 -18.56 -0.24 -5.18
CA GLY A 163 -17.60 -1.25 -5.62
C GLY A 163 -16.35 -0.66 -6.29
N VAL A 164 -16.51 0.38 -7.11
CA VAL A 164 -15.38 1.08 -7.74
C VAL A 164 -14.51 1.76 -6.69
N MET A 165 -15.09 2.43 -5.69
CA MET A 165 -14.32 3.10 -4.63
C MET A 165 -13.56 2.10 -3.76
N ILE A 166 -14.20 1.00 -3.35
CA ILE A 166 -13.55 -0.06 -2.55
C ILE A 166 -12.40 -0.67 -3.35
N GLY A 167 -12.65 -1.03 -4.62
CA GLY A 167 -11.62 -1.58 -5.49
C GLY A 167 -10.43 -0.63 -5.68
N SER A 168 -10.70 0.66 -5.87
CA SER A 168 -9.66 1.69 -5.99
C SER A 168 -8.85 1.86 -4.70
N GLY A 169 -9.51 1.87 -3.53
CA GLY A 169 -8.83 1.97 -2.24
C GLY A 169 -7.88 0.79 -1.98
N LEU A 170 -8.34 -0.43 -2.24
CA LEU A 170 -7.52 -1.63 -2.10
C LEU A 170 -6.37 -1.67 -3.13
N LEU A 171 -6.62 -1.21 -4.36
CA LEU A 171 -5.58 -1.13 -5.40
C LEU A 171 -4.49 -0.14 -5.00
N LEU A 172 -4.86 1.01 -4.42
CA LEU A 172 -3.90 1.99 -3.91
C LEU A 172 -3.01 1.39 -2.82
N PHE A 173 -3.57 0.65 -1.86
CA PHE A 173 -2.76 -0.05 -0.85
C PHE A 173 -1.76 -1.02 -1.47
N GLY A 174 -2.20 -1.77 -2.47
CA GLY A 174 -1.32 -2.72 -3.15
C GLY A 174 -0.18 -2.05 -3.89
N LEU A 175 -0.47 -1.00 -4.65
CA LEU A 175 0.53 -0.23 -5.39
C LEU A 175 1.51 0.46 -4.43
N ASP A 176 0.98 1.06 -3.36
CA ASP A 176 1.77 1.73 -2.34
C ASP A 176 2.75 0.75 -1.67
N GLY A 177 2.28 -0.45 -1.32
CA GLY A 177 3.11 -1.52 -0.76
C GLY A 177 4.23 -1.98 -1.70
N ILE A 178 3.95 -2.09 -3.00
CA ILE A 178 4.97 -2.45 -4.00
C ILE A 178 6.01 -1.35 -4.11
N VAL A 179 5.58 -0.10 -4.29
CA VAL A 179 6.48 1.05 -4.46
C VAL A 179 7.37 1.21 -3.22
N MET A 180 6.77 1.21 -2.02
CA MET A 180 7.54 1.38 -0.79
C MET A 180 8.39 0.17 -0.45
N GLY A 181 7.93 -1.04 -0.75
CA GLY A 181 8.74 -2.26 -0.61
C GLY A 181 10.00 -2.20 -1.48
N THR A 182 9.90 -1.61 -2.67
CA THR A 182 11.03 -1.41 -3.57
C THR A 182 11.95 -0.29 -3.11
N ILE A 183 11.39 0.87 -2.71
CA ILE A 183 12.19 2.05 -2.31
C ILE A 183 12.91 1.81 -0.97
N MET A 184 12.23 1.18 -0.01
CA MET A 184 12.77 0.96 1.34
C MET A 184 13.46 -0.39 1.49
N HIS A 185 13.51 -1.22 0.44
CA HIS A 185 14.03 -2.59 0.46
C HIS A 185 13.42 -3.47 1.57
N LYS A 186 12.18 -3.16 2.00
CA LYS A 186 11.47 -3.88 3.07
C LYS A 186 10.48 -4.88 2.50
N PHE A 187 10.86 -6.16 2.50
CA PHE A 187 10.02 -7.26 2.01
C PHE A 187 8.60 -7.27 2.63
N GLN A 188 8.49 -6.88 3.89
CA GLN A 188 7.20 -6.83 4.60
C GLN A 188 6.16 -5.93 3.91
N MET A 189 6.58 -4.88 3.21
CA MET A 189 5.68 -3.98 2.50
C MET A 189 4.99 -4.66 1.30
N PHE A 190 5.60 -5.69 0.72
CA PHE A 190 4.98 -6.45 -0.38
C PHE A 190 3.71 -7.21 0.03
N PHE A 191 3.48 -7.45 1.34
CA PHE A 191 2.21 -8.01 1.78
C PHE A 191 1.00 -7.14 1.41
N LEU A 192 1.20 -5.82 1.30
CA LEU A 192 0.16 -4.91 0.85
C LEU A 192 -0.23 -5.15 -0.62
N ALA A 193 0.66 -5.72 -1.43
CA ALA A 193 0.37 -6.06 -2.82
C ALA A 193 -0.83 -7.01 -2.97
N ILE A 194 -1.07 -7.86 -1.97
CA ILE A 194 -2.23 -8.78 -1.93
C ILE A 194 -3.54 -7.98 -2.02
N PHE A 195 -3.63 -6.86 -1.29
CA PHE A 195 -4.80 -5.97 -1.37
C PHE A 195 -4.97 -5.37 -2.77
N GLY A 196 -3.86 -5.10 -3.47
CA GLY A 196 -3.88 -4.64 -4.86
C GLY A 196 -4.53 -5.65 -5.80
N ILE A 197 -4.23 -6.94 -5.64
CA ILE A 197 -4.84 -8.02 -6.43
C ILE A 197 -6.35 -8.06 -6.20
N PHE A 198 -6.79 -8.07 -4.94
CA PHE A 198 -8.21 -8.04 -4.62
C PHE A 198 -8.89 -6.76 -5.12
N GLY A 199 -8.23 -5.62 -4.97
CA GLY A 199 -8.70 -4.33 -5.49
C GLY A 199 -8.88 -4.35 -6.99
N GLY A 200 -7.92 -4.89 -7.73
CA GLY A 200 -8.00 -5.06 -9.18
C GLY A 200 -9.16 -5.97 -9.62
N ILE A 201 -9.37 -7.08 -8.94
CA ILE A 201 -10.51 -8.00 -9.21
C ILE A 201 -11.85 -7.29 -8.96
N ILE A 202 -11.98 -6.57 -7.84
CA ILE A 202 -13.19 -5.81 -7.51
C ILE A 202 -13.43 -4.73 -8.56
N LEU A 203 -12.41 -3.93 -8.90
CA LEU A 203 -12.52 -2.90 -9.93
C LEU A 203 -12.96 -3.49 -11.28
N PHE A 204 -12.30 -4.55 -11.72
CA PHE A 204 -12.68 -5.24 -12.97
C PHE A 204 -14.14 -5.67 -12.94
N ARG A 205 -14.59 -6.27 -11.83
CA ARG A 205 -15.98 -6.70 -11.67
C ARG A 205 -16.98 -5.54 -11.80
N TYR A 206 -16.68 -4.40 -11.18
CA TYR A 206 -17.64 -3.28 -11.15
C TYR A 206 -17.56 -2.37 -12.37
N LEU A 207 -16.41 -2.28 -13.05
CA LEU A 207 -16.25 -1.50 -14.27
C LEU A 207 -16.69 -2.23 -15.55
N PHE A 208 -16.37 -3.53 -15.65
CA PHE A 208 -16.51 -4.28 -16.89
C PHE A 208 -17.66 -5.29 -16.89
N ILE A 209 -18.14 -5.74 -15.72
CA ILE A 209 -19.27 -6.69 -15.67
C ILE A 209 -20.58 -5.90 -15.48
N PRO A 210 -21.57 -6.02 -16.39
CA PRO A 210 -22.86 -5.36 -16.26
C PRO A 210 -23.57 -5.70 -14.94
N LYS A 211 -24.32 -4.71 -14.42
CA LYS A 211 -25.02 -4.84 -13.11
C LYS A 211 -25.91 -6.07 -13.05
N GLU A 212 -26.65 -6.35 -14.12
CA GLU A 212 -27.56 -7.51 -14.18
C GLU A 212 -26.83 -8.85 -14.07
N LYS A 213 -25.67 -9.00 -14.75
CA LYS A 213 -24.85 -10.20 -14.64
C LYS A 213 -24.25 -10.35 -13.25
N ARG A 214 -23.83 -9.24 -12.60
CA ARG A 214 -23.34 -9.27 -11.22
C ARG A 214 -24.44 -9.72 -10.25
N GLN A 215 -25.62 -9.12 -10.33
CA GLN A 215 -26.74 -9.45 -9.47
C GLN A 215 -27.20 -10.90 -9.64
N ARG A 216 -27.19 -11.44 -10.86
CA ARG A 216 -27.46 -12.88 -11.09
C ARG A 216 -26.41 -13.77 -10.44
N ALA A 217 -25.13 -13.47 -10.59
CA ALA A 217 -24.05 -14.22 -9.97
C ALA A 217 -24.14 -14.19 -8.44
N ASP A 218 -24.47 -13.02 -7.88
CA ASP A 218 -24.63 -12.85 -6.43
C ASP A 218 -25.86 -13.61 -5.90
N ALA A 219 -26.98 -13.57 -6.64
CA ALA A 219 -28.18 -14.33 -6.31
C ALA A 219 -27.93 -15.85 -6.34
N VAL A 220 -27.23 -16.35 -7.36
CA VAL A 220 -26.82 -17.75 -7.44
C VAL A 220 -25.90 -18.12 -6.30
N SER A 221 -24.89 -17.29 -5.99
CA SER A 221 -23.98 -17.54 -4.88
C SER A 221 -24.69 -17.50 -3.52
N ALA A 222 -25.65 -16.60 -3.34
CA ALA A 222 -26.45 -16.51 -2.12
C ALA A 222 -27.37 -17.75 -1.98
N SER A 223 -28.02 -18.16 -3.08
CA SER A 223 -28.87 -19.35 -3.08
C SER A 223 -28.07 -20.62 -2.77
N LEU A 224 -26.87 -20.79 -3.32
CA LEU A 224 -25.99 -21.91 -3.01
C LEU A 224 -25.56 -21.99 -1.53
N ARG A 225 -25.51 -20.84 -0.82
CA ARG A 225 -25.22 -20.81 0.62
C ARG A 225 -26.40 -21.17 1.51
N LEU A 226 -27.61 -21.02 0.99
CA LEU A 226 -28.85 -21.25 1.73
C LEU A 226 -29.37 -22.72 1.61
N PHE A 227 -28.80 -23.48 0.68
CA PHE A 227 -29.18 -24.89 0.49
C PHE A 227 -28.35 -25.80 1.39
N LYS A 228 -29.01 -26.51 2.27
CA LYS A 228 -28.41 -27.64 2.99
C LYS A 228 -28.76 -28.91 2.23
N VAL A 229 -27.77 -29.64 1.72
CA VAL A 229 -27.96 -30.96 1.18
C VAL A 229 -28.43 -31.89 2.33
N VAL A 230 -29.62 -32.44 2.22
CA VAL A 230 -30.22 -33.33 3.23
C VAL A 230 -29.97 -34.79 2.88
N ASP A 231 -30.05 -35.11 1.59
CA ASP A 231 -29.88 -36.49 1.11
C ASP A 231 -29.42 -36.51 -0.36
N ILE A 232 -28.76 -37.58 -0.75
CA ILE A 232 -28.36 -37.89 -2.12
C ILE A 232 -28.71 -39.34 -2.38
N TYR A 233 -29.68 -39.61 -3.26
CA TYR A 233 -30.00 -40.96 -3.65
C TYR A 233 -29.88 -41.19 -5.16
N VAL A 234 -29.55 -42.41 -5.54
CA VAL A 234 -29.44 -42.83 -6.94
C VAL A 234 -30.67 -43.65 -7.27
N ASN A 235 -31.44 -43.21 -8.27
CA ASN A 235 -32.57 -43.96 -8.74
C ASN A 235 -32.07 -45.31 -9.35
N PRO A 236 -32.46 -46.48 -8.78
CA PRO A 236 -31.89 -47.73 -9.23
C PRO A 236 -32.32 -48.15 -10.64
N GLN A 237 -33.37 -47.54 -11.19
CA GLN A 237 -33.87 -47.86 -12.54
C GLN A 237 -33.25 -46.99 -13.62
N SER A 238 -32.98 -45.71 -13.32
CA SER A 238 -32.45 -44.75 -14.31
C SER A 238 -30.97 -44.39 -14.11
N GLY A 239 -30.36 -44.74 -12.98
CA GLY A 239 -29.01 -44.36 -12.62
C GLY A 239 -28.86 -42.85 -12.30
N VAL A 240 -29.93 -42.07 -12.34
CA VAL A 240 -29.92 -40.62 -12.11
C VAL A 240 -29.70 -40.34 -10.63
N LYS A 241 -28.76 -39.48 -10.35
CA LYS A 241 -28.51 -38.96 -8.99
C LYS A 241 -29.47 -37.83 -8.70
N THR A 242 -30.29 -38.01 -7.65
CA THR A 242 -31.18 -36.95 -7.14
C THR A 242 -30.59 -36.38 -5.86
N VAL A 243 -30.44 -35.06 -5.81
CA VAL A 243 -29.97 -34.36 -4.64
C VAL A 243 -31.14 -33.65 -3.96
N VAL A 244 -31.36 -33.95 -2.69
CA VAL A 244 -32.44 -33.38 -1.88
C VAL A 244 -31.83 -32.21 -1.08
N PHE A 245 -32.41 -31.03 -1.25
CA PHE A 245 -32.01 -29.83 -0.52
C PHE A 245 -33.07 -29.39 0.47
N SER A 246 -32.67 -28.82 1.59
CA SER A 246 -33.57 -28.05 2.44
C SER A 246 -33.21 -26.58 2.43
N MET A 247 -34.24 -25.74 2.32
CA MET A 247 -34.10 -24.29 2.50
C MET A 247 -34.48 -23.92 3.93
N PRO A 248 -33.58 -23.36 4.74
CA PRO A 248 -33.91 -22.93 6.11
C PRO A 248 -35.01 -21.86 6.17
N GLU A 249 -35.09 -21.02 5.11
CA GLU A 249 -36.05 -19.90 5.04
C GLU A 249 -37.50 -20.34 4.79
N ASN A 250 -37.75 -21.57 4.29
CA ASN A 250 -39.06 -22.08 3.99
C ASN A 250 -39.50 -23.19 4.99
N ASN A 251 -39.30 -22.98 6.28
CA ASN A 251 -39.68 -23.91 7.35
C ASN A 251 -39.19 -25.36 7.11
N GLY A 252 -38.03 -25.53 6.46
CA GLY A 252 -37.45 -26.85 6.20
C GLY A 252 -38.05 -27.60 5.01
N ALA A 253 -38.79 -26.93 4.13
CA ALA A 253 -39.28 -27.56 2.90
C ALA A 253 -38.12 -28.17 2.11
N THR A 254 -38.28 -29.41 1.67
CA THR A 254 -37.29 -30.15 0.87
C THR A 254 -37.64 -30.05 -0.61
N TYR A 255 -36.61 -29.81 -1.43
CA TYR A 255 -36.72 -29.73 -2.88
C TYR A 255 -35.84 -30.81 -3.51
N GLU A 256 -36.33 -31.49 -4.54
CA GLU A 256 -35.59 -32.49 -5.26
C GLU A 256 -35.12 -31.94 -6.61
N LEU A 257 -33.81 -32.10 -6.90
CA LEU A 257 -33.25 -31.78 -8.19
C LEU A 257 -32.76 -33.04 -8.89
N PHE A 258 -33.32 -33.32 -10.06
CA PHE A 258 -33.18 -34.58 -10.78
C PHE A 258 -31.87 -34.78 -11.54
N SER A 259 -31.14 -33.71 -11.91
CA SER A 259 -29.78 -33.82 -12.40
C SER A 259 -29.07 -32.46 -12.39
N PHE A 260 -27.73 -32.47 -12.41
CA PHE A 260 -26.94 -31.27 -12.60
C PHE A 260 -27.12 -30.65 -14.00
N ASP A 261 -27.42 -31.46 -15.01
CA ASP A 261 -27.64 -31.05 -16.39
C ASP A 261 -28.95 -30.23 -16.56
N ASP A 262 -29.97 -30.53 -15.77
CA ASP A 262 -31.24 -29.78 -15.80
C ASP A 262 -31.07 -28.35 -15.24
N ILE A 263 -30.16 -28.15 -14.32
CA ILE A 263 -29.83 -26.79 -13.84
C ILE A 263 -29.13 -25.98 -14.92
N TYR A 264 -28.25 -26.60 -15.68
CA TYR A 264 -27.50 -25.92 -16.74
C TYR A 264 -28.39 -25.54 -17.92
N ASN A 265 -29.37 -26.39 -18.26
CA ASN A 265 -30.29 -26.14 -19.38
C ASN A 265 -31.44 -25.20 -19.04
N GLN A 266 -31.78 -24.98 -17.77
CA GLN A 266 -32.78 -23.99 -17.36
C GLN A 266 -32.24 -22.55 -17.26
N TYR A 267 -30.91 -22.34 -17.23
CA TYR A 267 -30.25 -21.04 -17.05
C TYR A 267 -29.44 -20.59 -18.28
N ASN A 268 -29.46 -21.35 -19.39
CA ASN A 268 -29.00 -20.94 -20.70
C ASN A 268 -30.21 -20.66 -21.63
#